data_136c4e115dfde1550e9896a69f412de6
#
_entry.id   136c4e115dfde1550e9896a69f412de6
#
_cell.length_a   1.000
_cell.length_b   1.000
_cell.length_c   1.000
_cell.angle_alpha   90.00
_cell.angle_beta   90.00
_cell.angle_gamma   90.00
#
_symmetry.space_group_name_H-M   'P 1'
#
loop_
_entity.id
_entity.type
_entity.pdbx_description
1 polymer ?
#
loop_
_entity_poly.entity_id
_entity_poly.type
_entity_poly.pdbx_seq_one_letter_code
_entity_poly.pdbx_strand_id
1 'polypeptide(L)'
;MLFRSLSVTPCWNRIKRMEESGVIEGYTVRLNPDALGYHDSVIVQVTLDSHTESTLENFGRALQEIPEVVEAYLVSGDYDYYIRIAVRDTRDYERLLRERLYKIPGIRHSKSSFVLRRLKTGGVPLVAT
;
A
#
# COMPACT_ATOMS: atom_id res chain seq x y z
N MET A 1 -20.80 17.22 9.99
CA MET A 1 -20.65 16.87 8.57
C MET A 1 -20.51 18.11 7.73
N LEU A 2 -19.56 18.09 6.81
CA LEU A 2 -19.27 19.22 5.92
C LEU A 2 -20.45 19.71 5.11
N PHE A 3 -21.37 18.82 4.76
CA PHE A 3 -22.49 19.14 3.87
C PHE A 3 -23.67 19.85 4.55
N ARG A 4 -23.69 19.89 5.89
CA ARG A 4 -24.82 20.51 6.62
C ARG A 4 -24.81 22.03 6.55
N SER A 5 -23.64 22.64 6.40
CA SER A 5 -23.50 24.09 6.38
C SER A 5 -23.51 24.70 4.99
N LEU A 6 -23.69 23.89 3.95
CA LEU A 6 -23.65 24.33 2.56
C LEU A 6 -24.95 23.91 1.86
N SER A 7 -25.42 24.75 0.94
CA SER A 7 -26.52 24.34 0.07
C SER A 7 -26.02 23.26 -0.90
N VAL A 8 -26.95 22.50 -1.46
CA VAL A 8 -26.63 21.38 -2.37
C VAL A 8 -25.82 21.84 -3.58
N THR A 9 -26.19 22.94 -4.21
CA THR A 9 -25.55 23.41 -5.44
C THR A 9 -24.09 23.85 -5.24
N PRO A 10 -23.73 24.71 -4.28
CA PRO A 10 -22.34 25.03 -4.03
C PRO A 10 -21.49 23.81 -3.64
N CYS A 11 -22.05 22.89 -2.88
CA CYS A 11 -21.37 21.67 -2.46
C CYS A 11 -21.06 20.78 -3.68
N TRP A 12 -22.04 20.59 -4.55
CA TRP A 12 -21.86 19.85 -5.79
C TRP A 12 -20.78 20.47 -6.69
N ASN A 13 -20.79 21.78 -6.83
CA ASN A 13 -19.80 22.48 -7.65
C ASN A 13 -18.38 22.35 -7.10
N ARG A 14 -18.21 22.32 -5.80
CA ARG A 14 -16.91 22.10 -5.16
C ARG A 14 -16.37 20.69 -5.43
N ILE A 15 -17.21 19.70 -5.27
CA ILE A 15 -16.85 18.31 -5.53
C ILE A 15 -16.45 18.15 -7.00
N LYS A 16 -17.24 18.69 -7.89
CA LYS A 16 -16.98 18.63 -9.33
C LYS A 16 -15.66 19.30 -9.68
N ARG A 17 -15.36 20.44 -9.10
CA ARG A 17 -14.08 21.13 -9.32
C ARG A 17 -12.88 20.29 -8.82
N MET A 18 -13.02 19.64 -7.69
CA MET A 18 -11.97 18.76 -7.16
C MET A 18 -11.75 17.53 -8.04
N GLU A 19 -12.82 16.99 -8.60
CA GLU A 19 -12.70 15.89 -9.57
C GLU A 19 -12.01 16.35 -10.86
N GLU A 20 -12.43 17.47 -11.42
CA GLU A 20 -11.88 18.01 -12.64
C GLU A 20 -10.42 18.42 -12.53
N SER A 21 -10.01 18.93 -11.35
CA SER A 21 -8.64 19.34 -11.07
C SER A 21 -7.73 18.18 -10.69
N GLY A 22 -8.28 16.98 -10.48
CA GLY A 22 -7.52 15.82 -10.06
C GLY A 22 -7.31 15.70 -8.56
N VAL A 23 -7.88 16.61 -7.76
CA VAL A 23 -7.81 16.52 -6.30
C VAL A 23 -8.53 15.27 -5.80
N ILE A 24 -9.69 14.97 -6.40
CA ILE A 24 -10.38 13.71 -6.16
C ILE A 24 -10.03 12.78 -7.30
N GLU A 25 -9.27 11.73 -7.02
CA GLU A 25 -8.86 10.76 -8.04
C GLU A 25 -9.94 9.74 -8.35
N GLY A 26 -10.83 9.49 -7.40
CA GLY A 26 -11.88 8.52 -7.59
C GLY A 26 -12.62 8.23 -6.30
N TYR A 27 -13.55 7.29 -6.38
CA TYR A 27 -14.36 6.86 -5.26
C TYR A 27 -14.16 5.36 -5.04
N THR A 28 -14.10 4.95 -3.80
CA THR A 28 -13.94 3.55 -3.45
C THR A 28 -14.60 3.28 -2.11
N VAL A 29 -14.66 2.02 -1.74
CA VAL A 29 -15.13 1.61 -0.42
C VAL A 29 -13.94 1.22 0.45
N ARG A 30 -14.08 1.43 1.75
CA ARG A 30 -13.13 0.92 2.72
C ARG A 30 -13.60 -0.45 3.17
N LEU A 31 -12.72 -1.44 3.00
CA LEU A 31 -12.99 -2.80 3.45
C LEU A 31 -12.28 -3.05 4.77
N ASN A 32 -12.95 -3.78 5.65
CA ASN A 32 -12.35 -4.20 6.91
C ASN A 32 -11.52 -5.47 6.66
N PRO A 33 -10.19 -5.43 6.76
CA PRO A 33 -9.37 -6.61 6.50
C PRO A 33 -9.70 -7.79 7.42
N ASP A 34 -9.97 -7.51 8.69
CA ASP A 34 -10.32 -8.55 9.65
C ASP A 34 -11.60 -9.29 9.24
N ALA A 35 -12.59 -8.57 8.78
CA ALA A 35 -13.85 -9.17 8.31
C ALA A 35 -13.65 -10.07 7.10
N LEU A 36 -12.59 -9.84 6.33
CA LEU A 36 -12.24 -10.65 5.17
C LEU A 36 -11.23 -11.76 5.49
N GLY A 37 -10.85 -11.89 6.75
CA GLY A 37 -9.92 -12.92 7.20
C GLY A 37 -8.45 -12.53 7.17
N TYR A 38 -8.12 -11.30 6.81
CA TYR A 38 -6.74 -10.80 6.79
C TYR A 38 -6.43 -10.14 8.11
N HIS A 39 -6.06 -10.96 9.10
CA HIS A 39 -5.86 -10.48 10.47
C HIS A 39 -4.48 -9.87 10.71
N ASP A 40 -3.51 -10.17 9.88
CA ASP A 40 -2.15 -9.68 10.05
C ASP A 40 -1.69 -8.84 8.87
N SER A 41 -0.91 -7.83 9.17
CA SER A 41 -0.23 -6.98 8.20
C SER A 41 1.27 -7.07 8.46
N VAL A 42 2.04 -7.22 7.40
CA VAL A 42 3.50 -7.36 7.50
C VAL A 42 4.15 -6.29 6.65
N ILE A 43 5.14 -5.62 7.22
CA ILE A 43 5.97 -4.69 6.48
C ILE A 43 7.27 -5.43 6.13
N VAL A 44 7.59 -5.48 4.85
CA VAL A 44 8.79 -6.14 4.35
C VAL A 44 9.68 -5.11 3.67
N GLN A 45 10.91 -5.04 4.13
CA GLN A 45 11.93 -4.19 3.53
C GLN A 45 12.90 -5.09 2.78
N VAL A 46 13.14 -4.78 1.52
CA VAL A 46 13.90 -5.65 0.61
C VAL A 46 15.06 -4.89 0.02
N THR A 47 16.22 -5.53 0.00
CA THR A 47 17.40 -5.08 -0.73
C THR A 47 17.65 -6.03 -1.90
N LEU A 48 17.92 -5.46 -3.07
CA LEU A 48 18.19 -6.24 -4.27
C LEU A 48 19.68 -6.40 -4.52
N ASP A 49 20.05 -7.48 -5.22
CA ASP A 49 21.46 -7.75 -5.59
C ASP A 49 22.02 -6.72 -6.57
N SER A 50 21.16 -6.14 -7.39
CA SER A 50 21.53 -5.23 -8.45
C SER A 50 20.56 -4.04 -8.47
N HIS A 51 21.10 -2.87 -8.79
CA HIS A 51 20.33 -1.63 -8.85
C HIS A 51 20.18 -1.13 -10.29
N THR A 52 20.30 -2.02 -11.27
CA THR A 52 20.03 -1.66 -12.65
C THR A 52 18.55 -1.34 -12.81
N GLU A 53 18.22 -0.47 -13.75
CA GLU A 53 16.85 -0.06 -14.02
C GLU A 53 15.97 -1.27 -14.32
N SER A 54 16.47 -2.22 -15.12
CA SER A 54 15.71 -3.42 -15.47
C SER A 54 15.42 -4.31 -14.25
N THR A 55 16.36 -4.45 -13.34
CA THR A 55 16.16 -5.23 -12.11
C THR A 55 15.11 -4.59 -11.22
N LEU A 56 15.19 -3.27 -11.03
CA LEU A 56 14.22 -2.53 -10.23
C LEU A 56 12.81 -2.61 -10.84
N GLU A 57 12.70 -2.42 -12.14
CA GLU A 57 11.42 -2.50 -12.83
C GLU A 57 10.80 -3.89 -12.78
N ASN A 58 11.60 -4.91 -13.01
CA ASN A 58 11.13 -6.29 -12.99
C ASN A 58 10.63 -6.69 -11.61
N PHE A 59 11.34 -6.30 -10.57
CA PHE A 59 10.93 -6.56 -9.19
C PHE A 59 9.62 -5.86 -8.87
N GLY A 60 9.52 -4.57 -9.21
CA GLY A 60 8.31 -3.79 -8.99
C GLY A 60 7.10 -4.37 -9.72
N ARG A 61 7.29 -4.82 -10.95
CA ARG A 61 6.24 -5.45 -11.74
C ARG A 61 5.79 -6.76 -11.12
N ALA A 62 6.75 -7.58 -10.66
CA ALA A 62 6.42 -8.85 -10.00
C ALA A 62 5.62 -8.64 -8.72
N LEU A 63 5.91 -7.58 -7.96
CA LEU A 63 5.14 -7.25 -6.76
C LEU A 63 3.69 -6.93 -7.09
N GLN A 64 3.44 -6.26 -8.20
CA GLN A 64 2.08 -5.91 -8.62
C GLN A 64 1.22 -7.13 -8.92
N GLU A 65 1.84 -8.26 -9.24
CA GLU A 65 1.14 -9.51 -9.55
C GLU A 65 0.76 -10.30 -8.30
N ILE A 66 1.22 -9.89 -7.12
CA ILE A 66 0.92 -10.57 -5.86
C ILE A 66 -0.27 -9.87 -5.21
N PRO A 67 -1.45 -10.52 -5.13
CA PRO A 67 -2.65 -9.86 -4.57
C PRO A 67 -2.50 -9.44 -3.11
N GLU A 68 -1.76 -10.19 -2.33
CA GLU A 68 -1.55 -9.90 -0.91
C GLU A 68 -0.69 -8.66 -0.68
N VAL A 69 0.07 -8.23 -1.69
CA VAL A 69 0.81 -6.97 -1.64
C VAL A 69 -0.18 -5.83 -1.82
N VAL A 70 -0.41 -5.07 -0.76
CA VAL A 70 -1.38 -3.96 -0.76
C VAL A 70 -0.73 -2.61 -1.00
N GLU A 71 0.57 -2.48 -0.67
CA GLU A 71 1.35 -1.28 -0.96
C GLU A 71 2.79 -1.69 -1.26
N ALA A 72 3.42 -0.99 -2.20
CA ALA A 72 4.82 -1.21 -2.52
C ALA A 72 5.44 0.11 -2.96
N TYR A 73 6.61 0.43 -2.42
CA TYR A 73 7.32 1.67 -2.70
C TYR A 73 8.79 1.37 -2.98
N LEU A 74 9.34 2.02 -3.99
CA LEU A 74 10.78 2.11 -4.17
C LEU A 74 11.24 3.27 -3.27
N VAL A 75 12.17 3.00 -2.38
CA VAL A 75 12.57 3.96 -1.35
C VAL A 75 14.06 4.22 -1.41
N SER A 76 14.47 5.37 -0.85
CA SER A 76 15.87 5.68 -0.63
C SER A 76 16.31 5.14 0.73
N GLY A 77 17.62 4.98 0.92
CA GLY A 77 18.20 4.51 2.18
C GLY A 77 18.78 3.11 2.05
N ASP A 78 18.81 2.37 3.15
CA ASP A 78 19.46 1.07 3.24
C ASP A 78 18.71 -0.04 2.51
N TYR A 79 17.42 0.15 2.28
CA TYR A 79 16.57 -0.80 1.57
C TYR A 79 16.10 -0.21 0.25
N ASP A 80 15.81 -1.07 -0.71
CA ASP A 80 15.34 -0.64 -2.03
C ASP A 80 13.83 -0.58 -2.10
N TYR A 81 13.13 -1.52 -1.47
CA TYR A 81 11.68 -1.60 -1.46
C TYR A 81 11.10 -1.70 -0.07
N TYR A 82 10.00 -0.99 0.12
CA TYR A 82 9.16 -1.05 1.30
C TYR A 82 7.81 -1.60 0.86
N ILE A 83 7.40 -2.74 1.42
CA ILE A 83 6.21 -3.47 0.98
C ILE A 83 5.31 -3.71 2.18
N ARG A 84 4.02 -3.50 2.01
CA ARG A 84 3.04 -3.90 3.02
C ARG A 84 2.18 -5.03 2.45
N ILE A 85 2.07 -6.09 3.22
CA ILE A 85 1.42 -7.32 2.82
C ILE A 85 0.31 -7.64 3.81
N ALA A 86 -0.87 -8.02 3.31
CA ALA A 86 -1.98 -8.49 4.12
C ALA A 86 -2.03 -10.01 4.07
N VAL A 87 -2.02 -10.66 5.23
CA VAL A 87 -2.06 -12.11 5.36
C VAL A 87 -3.04 -12.52 6.44
N ARG A 88 -3.42 -13.79 6.42
CA ARG A 88 -4.37 -14.34 7.40
C ARG A 88 -3.74 -14.56 8.76
N ASP A 89 -2.51 -15.07 8.77
CA ASP A 89 -1.75 -15.38 9.97
C ASP A 89 -0.26 -15.55 9.60
N THR A 90 0.54 -15.90 10.59
CA THR A 90 1.99 -16.11 10.41
C THR A 90 2.28 -17.24 9.42
N ARG A 91 1.49 -18.30 9.47
CA ARG A 91 1.64 -19.44 8.58
C ARG A 91 1.35 -19.06 7.13
N ASP A 92 0.35 -18.24 6.91
CA ASP A 92 0.00 -17.72 5.59
C ASP A 92 1.13 -16.84 5.05
N TYR A 93 1.74 -16.05 5.91
CA TYR A 93 2.90 -15.22 5.53
C TYR A 93 4.09 -16.09 5.11
N GLU A 94 4.39 -17.13 5.84
CA GLU A 94 5.47 -18.06 5.50
C GLU A 94 5.23 -18.71 4.14
N ARG A 95 3.98 -19.11 3.87
CA ARG A 95 3.58 -19.65 2.58
C ARG A 95 3.82 -18.63 1.47
N LEU A 96 3.41 -17.39 1.69
CA LEU A 96 3.55 -16.31 0.71
C LEU A 96 5.03 -16.04 0.39
N LEU A 97 5.88 -16.01 1.41
CA LEU A 97 7.33 -15.85 1.21
C LEU A 97 7.89 -16.95 0.32
N ARG A 98 7.58 -18.20 0.65
CA ARG A 98 8.11 -19.37 -0.05
C ARG A 98 7.57 -19.49 -1.48
N GLU A 99 6.27 -19.28 -1.66
CA GLU A 99 5.60 -19.54 -2.93
C GLU A 99 5.64 -18.35 -3.89
N ARG A 100 5.73 -17.14 -3.37
CA ARG A 100 5.61 -15.93 -4.20
C ARG A 100 6.80 -14.99 -4.09
N LEU A 101 7.05 -14.45 -2.92
CA LEU A 101 8.01 -13.36 -2.78
C LEU A 101 9.44 -13.80 -3.08
N TYR A 102 9.88 -14.91 -2.49
CA TYR A 102 11.25 -15.40 -2.68
C TYR A 102 11.49 -16.06 -4.02
N LYS A 103 10.44 -16.24 -4.82
CA LYS A 103 10.58 -16.69 -6.20
C LYS A 103 10.92 -15.55 -7.15
N ILE A 104 10.76 -14.31 -6.72
CA ILE A 104 11.17 -13.17 -7.52
C ILE A 104 12.71 -13.11 -7.48
N PRO A 105 13.39 -13.15 -8.64
CA PRO A 105 14.84 -13.11 -8.65
C PRO A 105 15.39 -11.77 -8.20
N GLY A 106 16.55 -11.79 -7.58
CA GLY A 106 17.30 -10.58 -7.25
C GLY A 106 17.22 -10.13 -5.81
N ILE A 107 16.49 -10.81 -4.94
CA ILE A 107 16.45 -10.45 -3.52
C ILE A 107 17.78 -10.83 -2.87
N ARG A 108 18.48 -9.85 -2.33
CA ARG A 108 19.70 -10.05 -1.56
C ARG A 108 19.40 -10.22 -0.08
N HIS A 109 18.54 -9.38 0.45
CA HIS A 109 18.21 -9.36 1.87
C HIS A 109 16.78 -8.85 2.06
N SER A 110 16.08 -9.39 3.06
CA SER A 110 14.77 -8.92 3.44
C SER A 110 14.63 -8.89 4.95
N LYS A 111 13.81 -7.96 5.42
CA LYS A 111 13.47 -7.81 6.82
C LYS A 111 11.97 -7.70 6.93
N SER A 112 11.37 -8.59 7.72
CA SER A 112 9.90 -8.62 7.94
C SER A 112 9.57 -8.10 9.33
N SER A 113 8.54 -7.28 9.42
CA SER A 113 8.02 -6.79 10.68
C SER A 113 6.51 -6.92 10.69
N PHE A 114 5.98 -7.65 11.65
CA PHE A 114 4.53 -7.73 11.83
C PHE A 114 4.02 -6.44 12.47
N VAL A 115 2.95 -5.89 11.92
CA VAL A 115 2.28 -4.73 12.49
C VAL A 115 1.51 -5.19 13.73
N LEU A 116 1.87 -4.67 14.89
CA LEU A 116 1.21 -5.02 16.13
C LEU A 116 -0.08 -4.23 16.32
N ARG A 117 -0.07 -2.97 15.92
CA ARG A 117 -1.22 -2.08 16.05
C ARG A 117 -1.15 -0.98 15.01
N ARG A 118 -2.27 -0.73 14.38
CA ARG A 118 -2.42 0.38 13.45
C ARG A 118 -2.89 1.60 14.23
N LEU A 119 -2.06 2.63 14.29
CA LEU A 119 -2.34 3.82 15.08
C LEU A 119 -2.99 4.93 14.27
N LYS A 120 -2.59 5.08 13.03
CA LYS A 120 -3.09 6.13 12.17
C LYS A 120 -2.97 5.70 10.72
N THR A 121 -4.05 5.84 9.98
CA THR A 121 -4.07 5.60 8.55
C THR A 121 -4.71 6.79 7.86
N GLY A 122 -4.15 7.20 6.74
CA GLY A 122 -4.69 8.31 5.99
C GLY A 122 -3.82 8.61 4.78
N GLY A 123 -4.35 9.37 3.85
CA GLY A 123 -3.67 9.63 2.59
C GLY A 123 -2.87 10.92 2.57
N VAL A 124 -3.51 12.03 2.84
CA VAL A 124 -2.93 13.35 2.63
C VAL A 124 -3.11 14.20 3.89
N PRO A 125 -2.07 14.91 4.33
CA PRO A 125 -2.25 15.85 5.43
C PRO A 125 -3.13 17.00 4.96
N LEU A 126 -4.30 17.13 5.56
CA LEU A 126 -5.18 18.26 5.34
C LEU A 126 -5.01 19.23 6.50
N VAL A 127 -4.42 20.36 6.22
CA VAL A 127 -4.16 21.39 7.22
C VAL A 127 -5.21 22.48 7.07
N ALA A 128 -5.89 22.80 8.16
CA ALA A 128 -6.83 23.91 8.19
C ALA A 128 -6.05 25.22 8.10
N THR A 129 -6.38 26.05 7.14
CA THR A 129 -5.75 27.38 6.93
C THR A 129 -6.67 28.49 7.38
#